data_3a963266e652b9be813b840ecb12bd8c
#
_entry.id   3a963266e652b9be813b840ecb12bd8c
#
_cell.length_a   1.000
_cell.length_b   1.000
_cell.length_c   1.000
_cell.angle_alpha   90.00
_cell.angle_beta   90.00
_cell.angle_gamma   90.00
#
_symmetry.space_group_name_H-M   'P 1'
#
loop_
_entity.id
_entity.type
_entity.pdbx_description
1 polymer ?
#
loop_
_entity_poly.entity_id
_entity_poly.type
_entity_poly.pdbx_seq_one_letter_code
_entity_poly.pdbx_strand_id
1 'polypeptide(L)'
;NLQGNEVDDYMDVIEQYAKVENKEELRKGLSRLLYRQNEKLPAAKNPAQPDLADLLVPGHVMLAEVTDWKEAVSLGARPLLEKGLIQERYLQTMIRQILIQRPYIMVADGVIIAHAAIDAGVNETCMSLVRLPHKIAIHDYLQADIILILATVDFQNHLKALSQFNERVSEPEGLARIRRAADADALRAVLIGKEG
;
A
#
# COMPACT_ATOMS: atom_id res chain seq x y z
N ASN A 1 -24.29 -12.33 21.29
CA ASN A 1 -24.27 -11.81 19.89
C ASN A 1 -23.32 -10.61 19.80
N LEU A 2 -22.01 -10.86 19.76
CA LEU A 2 -20.96 -9.83 19.63
C LEU A 2 -21.02 -9.09 18.27
N GLN A 3 -21.59 -9.69 17.25
CA GLN A 3 -21.63 -9.13 15.87
C GLN A 3 -22.74 -8.09 15.63
N GLY A 4 -23.81 -8.11 16.43
CA GLY A 4 -24.85 -7.09 16.35
C GLY A 4 -24.37 -5.73 16.87
N ASN A 5 -23.48 -5.71 17.84
CA ASN A 5 -22.93 -4.51 18.43
C ASN A 5 -21.98 -3.77 17.46
N GLU A 6 -21.19 -4.51 16.68
CA GLU A 6 -20.19 -3.92 15.78
C GLU A 6 -20.85 -3.09 14.66
N VAL A 7 -21.93 -3.60 14.07
CA VAL A 7 -22.68 -2.84 13.04
C VAL A 7 -23.34 -1.60 13.65
N ASP A 8 -23.87 -1.72 14.87
CA ASP A 8 -24.49 -0.61 15.57
C ASP A 8 -23.47 0.48 15.91
N ASP A 9 -22.27 0.09 16.36
CA ASP A 9 -21.17 1.03 16.63
C ASP A 9 -20.76 1.81 15.36
N TYR A 10 -20.67 1.14 14.20
CA TYR A 10 -20.40 1.82 12.92
C TYR A 10 -21.55 2.76 12.52
N MET A 11 -22.79 2.34 12.72
CA MET A 11 -23.97 3.17 12.43
C MET A 11 -23.96 4.44 13.27
N ASP A 12 -23.68 4.33 14.56
CA ASP A 12 -23.64 5.46 15.49
C ASP A 12 -22.56 6.47 15.09
N VAL A 13 -21.36 5.98 14.70
CA VAL A 13 -20.28 6.86 14.21
C VAL A 13 -20.68 7.56 12.93
N ILE A 14 -21.27 6.87 11.96
CA ILE A 14 -21.70 7.49 10.69
C ILE A 14 -22.78 8.54 10.95
N GLU A 15 -23.77 8.25 11.79
CA GLU A 15 -24.86 9.18 12.11
C GLU A 15 -24.38 10.45 12.85
N GLN A 16 -23.26 10.35 13.57
CA GLN A 16 -22.65 11.50 14.24
C GLN A 16 -22.07 12.52 13.25
N TYR A 17 -21.61 12.07 12.07
CA TYR A 17 -20.89 12.90 11.09
C TYR A 17 -21.62 13.10 9.76
N ALA A 18 -22.69 12.34 9.50
CA ALA A 18 -23.43 12.40 8.25
C ALA A 18 -24.92 12.14 8.44
N LYS A 19 -25.76 12.84 7.65
CA LYS A 19 -27.19 12.54 7.59
C LYS A 19 -27.43 11.30 6.72
N VAL A 20 -27.88 10.24 7.33
CA VAL A 20 -28.21 8.99 6.64
C VAL A 20 -29.67 8.99 6.21
N GLU A 21 -29.93 9.00 4.90
CA GLU A 21 -31.29 9.00 4.34
C GLU A 21 -31.98 7.65 4.45
N ASN A 22 -31.21 6.57 4.30
CA ASN A 22 -31.72 5.19 4.39
C ASN A 22 -30.86 4.35 5.34
N LYS A 23 -31.19 4.40 6.62
CA LYS A 23 -30.48 3.69 7.68
C LYS A 23 -30.52 2.18 7.53
N GLU A 24 -31.65 1.65 7.06
CA GLU A 24 -31.82 0.20 6.93
C GLU A 24 -30.96 -0.39 5.81
N GLU A 25 -30.87 0.30 4.67
CA GLU A 25 -29.98 -0.12 3.56
C GLU A 25 -28.49 0.04 3.91
N LEU A 26 -28.13 1.12 4.62
CA LEU A 26 -26.76 1.26 5.12
C LEU A 26 -26.40 0.15 6.11
N ARG A 27 -27.30 -0.18 7.04
CA ARG A 27 -27.12 -1.28 8.01
C ARG A 27 -26.97 -2.62 7.31
N LYS A 28 -27.80 -2.91 6.29
CA LYS A 28 -27.67 -4.12 5.47
C LYS A 28 -26.34 -4.15 4.72
N GLY A 29 -25.91 -3.02 4.18
CA GLY A 29 -24.63 -2.89 3.50
C GLY A 29 -23.44 -3.16 4.44
N LEU A 30 -23.42 -2.54 5.62
CA LEU A 30 -22.41 -2.78 6.65
C LEU A 30 -22.40 -4.22 7.13
N SER A 31 -23.57 -4.80 7.38
CA SER A 31 -23.69 -6.21 7.76
C SER A 31 -23.10 -7.13 6.69
N ARG A 32 -23.39 -6.89 5.40
CA ARG A 32 -22.81 -7.69 4.32
C ARG A 32 -21.30 -7.57 4.24
N LEU A 33 -20.74 -6.37 4.48
CA LEU A 33 -19.29 -6.16 4.48
C LEU A 33 -18.63 -6.87 5.66
N LEU A 34 -19.21 -6.76 6.85
CA LEU A 34 -18.68 -7.42 8.07
C LEU A 34 -18.88 -8.95 8.02
N TYR A 35 -19.99 -9.43 7.46
CA TYR A 35 -20.20 -10.87 7.26
C TYR A 35 -19.24 -11.46 6.24
N ARG A 36 -18.90 -10.75 5.15
CA ARG A 36 -17.88 -11.21 4.20
C ARG A 36 -16.49 -11.36 4.82
N GLN A 37 -16.18 -10.59 5.84
CA GLN A 37 -14.93 -10.75 6.59
C GLN A 37 -14.96 -11.98 7.51
N ASN A 38 -16.13 -12.44 7.93
CA ASN A 38 -16.31 -13.53 8.87
C ASN A 38 -16.80 -14.86 8.24
N GLU A 39 -17.28 -14.84 7.00
CA GLU A 39 -17.48 -16.10 6.28
C GLU A 39 -16.08 -16.69 6.01
N LYS A 40 -15.72 -17.68 6.80
CA LYS A 40 -14.77 -18.70 6.36
C LYS A 40 -15.29 -19.24 5.05
N LEU A 41 -14.79 -18.71 3.94
CA LEU A 41 -14.84 -19.41 2.67
C LEU A 41 -14.44 -20.86 2.96
N PRO A 42 -15.18 -21.87 2.42
CA PRO A 42 -14.76 -23.25 2.54
C PRO A 42 -13.29 -23.28 2.17
N ALA A 43 -12.49 -24.00 2.95
CA ALA A 43 -11.05 -24.08 2.82
C ALA A 43 -10.68 -24.65 1.44
N ALA A 44 -10.91 -23.87 0.40
CA ALA A 44 -10.07 -23.90 -0.78
C ALA A 44 -8.68 -23.58 -0.22
N LYS A 45 -7.72 -24.48 -0.37
CA LYS A 45 -6.33 -24.29 -0.05
C LYS A 45 -5.97 -22.88 -0.50
N ASN A 46 -5.99 -21.90 0.42
CA ASN A 46 -5.54 -20.56 0.13
C ASN A 46 -4.09 -20.74 -0.32
N PRO A 47 -3.72 -20.40 -1.55
CA PRO A 47 -2.32 -20.28 -1.87
C PRO A 47 -1.75 -19.34 -0.81
N ALA A 48 -0.66 -19.74 -0.15
CA ALA A 48 -0.06 -18.96 0.91
C ALA A 48 0.05 -17.52 0.41
N GLN A 49 -0.48 -16.55 1.20
CA GLN A 49 -0.38 -15.13 0.80
C GLN A 49 1.08 -14.81 0.46
N PRO A 50 1.34 -14.11 -0.65
CA PRO A 50 2.70 -13.74 -1.01
C PRO A 50 3.33 -12.91 0.11
N ASP A 51 4.58 -13.17 0.39
CA ASP A 51 5.36 -12.34 1.29
C ASP A 51 6.01 -11.15 0.55
N LEU A 52 6.71 -10.31 1.28
CA LEU A 52 7.34 -9.12 0.71
C LEU A 52 8.41 -9.49 -0.34
N ALA A 53 9.13 -10.60 -0.14
CA ALA A 53 10.12 -11.07 -1.09
C ALA A 53 9.51 -11.53 -2.43
N ASP A 54 8.29 -12.07 -2.39
CA ASP A 54 7.55 -12.48 -3.58
C ASP A 54 7.05 -11.29 -4.41
N LEU A 55 6.75 -10.15 -3.78
CA LEU A 55 6.23 -8.95 -4.44
C LEU A 55 7.33 -7.94 -4.79
N LEU A 56 8.34 -7.76 -3.95
CA LEU A 56 9.54 -6.97 -4.24
C LEU A 56 10.62 -7.85 -4.89
N VAL A 57 10.34 -8.36 -6.07
CA VAL A 57 11.29 -9.17 -6.84
C VAL A 57 12.48 -8.33 -7.32
N PRO A 58 13.62 -8.95 -7.71
CA PRO A 58 14.73 -8.24 -8.33
C PRO A 58 14.25 -7.37 -9.50
N GLY A 59 14.70 -6.11 -9.54
CA GLY A 59 14.25 -5.12 -10.53
C GLY A 59 13.02 -4.30 -10.13
N HIS A 60 12.34 -4.65 -9.03
CA HIS A 60 11.26 -3.84 -8.45
C HIS A 60 11.72 -2.93 -7.31
N VAL A 61 12.98 -3.00 -6.93
CA VAL A 61 13.59 -2.12 -5.91
C VAL A 61 14.67 -1.30 -6.60
N MET A 62 14.63 0.01 -6.41
CA MET A 62 15.54 0.91 -7.10
C MET A 62 15.98 2.09 -6.25
N LEU A 63 17.17 2.58 -6.54
CA LEU A 63 17.67 3.88 -6.11
C LEU A 63 17.52 4.85 -7.28
N ALA A 64 16.99 6.03 -7.01
CA ALA A 64 16.85 7.08 -8.01
C ALA A 64 17.26 8.42 -7.42
N GLU A 65 17.75 9.31 -8.25
CA GLU A 65 18.09 10.68 -7.90
C GLU A 65 17.23 11.64 -8.71
N VAL A 66 16.08 11.99 -8.15
CA VAL A 66 15.10 12.91 -8.74
C VAL A 66 14.61 13.88 -7.67
N THR A 67 14.14 15.04 -8.09
CA THR A 67 13.62 16.10 -7.22
C THR A 67 12.10 16.27 -7.31
N ASP A 68 11.48 15.70 -8.33
CA ASP A 68 10.04 15.68 -8.52
C ASP A 68 9.45 14.34 -8.08
N TRP A 69 8.51 14.38 -7.16
CA TRP A 69 7.87 13.18 -6.62
C TRP A 69 7.06 12.41 -7.67
N LYS A 70 6.48 13.10 -8.67
CA LYS A 70 5.75 12.44 -9.77
C LYS A 70 6.70 11.63 -10.65
N GLU A 71 7.90 12.14 -10.85
CA GLU A 71 8.95 11.40 -11.55
C GLU A 71 9.39 10.17 -10.74
N ALA A 72 9.56 10.31 -9.42
CA ALA A 72 9.89 9.18 -8.55
C ALA A 72 8.82 8.08 -8.60
N VAL A 73 7.54 8.43 -8.51
CA VAL A 73 6.43 7.46 -8.64
C VAL A 73 6.42 6.82 -10.03
N SER A 74 6.65 7.59 -11.09
CA SER A 74 6.69 7.08 -12.46
C SER A 74 7.85 6.11 -12.68
N LEU A 75 9.02 6.39 -12.11
CA LEU A 75 10.18 5.48 -12.14
C LEU A 75 9.86 4.16 -11.42
N GLY A 76 9.25 4.24 -10.23
CA GLY A 76 8.83 3.05 -9.49
C GLY A 76 7.77 2.22 -10.21
N ALA A 77 6.85 2.85 -10.92
CA ALA A 77 5.80 2.18 -11.69
C ALA A 77 6.33 1.51 -12.98
N ARG A 78 7.44 1.99 -13.52
CA ARG A 78 7.98 1.53 -14.82
C ARG A 78 8.14 0.00 -14.91
N PRO A 79 8.81 -0.71 -13.99
CA PRO A 79 8.94 -2.17 -14.09
C PRO A 79 7.60 -2.89 -14.02
N LEU A 80 6.61 -2.33 -13.34
CA LEU A 80 5.27 -2.89 -13.23
C LEU A 80 4.49 -2.70 -14.55
N LEU A 81 4.64 -1.55 -15.21
CA LEU A 81 4.07 -1.27 -16.52
C LEU A 81 4.69 -2.13 -17.61
N GLU A 82 6.02 -2.22 -17.66
CA GLU A 82 6.76 -3.00 -18.65
C GLU A 82 6.43 -4.50 -18.59
N LYS A 83 6.15 -5.02 -17.40
CA LYS A 83 5.71 -6.40 -17.19
C LYS A 83 4.20 -6.61 -17.38
N GLY A 84 3.44 -5.55 -17.64
CA GLY A 84 1.99 -5.61 -17.78
C GLY A 84 1.23 -5.93 -16.48
N LEU A 85 1.84 -5.72 -15.32
CA LEU A 85 1.22 -5.96 -14.01
C LEU A 85 0.22 -4.87 -13.65
N ILE A 86 0.45 -3.65 -14.13
CA ILE A 86 -0.46 -2.50 -14.02
C ILE A 86 -0.63 -1.85 -15.38
N GLN A 87 -1.69 -1.06 -15.52
CA GLN A 87 -1.98 -0.23 -16.69
C GLN A 87 -1.57 1.22 -16.44
N GLU A 88 -1.32 1.98 -17.50
CA GLU A 88 -0.97 3.42 -17.42
C GLU A 88 -2.00 4.23 -16.62
N ARG A 89 -3.28 3.92 -16.76
CA ARG A 89 -4.36 4.58 -15.99
C ARG A 89 -4.21 4.38 -14.46
N TYR A 90 -3.56 3.28 -14.01
CA TYR A 90 -3.27 3.07 -12.60
C TYR A 90 -2.23 4.07 -12.09
N LEU A 91 -1.16 4.28 -12.83
CA LEU A 91 -0.15 5.29 -12.51
C LEU A 91 -0.77 6.69 -12.40
N GLN A 92 -1.59 7.08 -13.38
CA GLN A 92 -2.26 8.39 -13.37
C GLN A 92 -3.21 8.55 -12.18
N THR A 93 -3.87 7.47 -11.78
CA THR A 93 -4.77 7.46 -10.62
C THR A 93 -3.99 7.56 -9.31
N MET A 94 -2.86 6.83 -9.16
CA MET A 94 -1.98 6.97 -8.00
C MET A 94 -1.50 8.40 -7.81
N ILE A 95 -1.02 9.04 -8.87
CA ILE A 95 -0.54 10.43 -8.82
C ILE A 95 -1.65 11.38 -8.33
N ARG A 96 -2.88 11.21 -8.80
CA ARG A 96 -4.03 11.99 -8.31
C ARG A 96 -4.35 11.69 -6.84
N GLN A 97 -4.31 10.43 -6.44
CA GLN A 97 -4.61 10.02 -5.05
C GLN A 97 -3.59 10.58 -4.06
N ILE A 98 -2.31 10.61 -4.40
CA ILE A 98 -1.27 11.22 -3.54
C ILE A 98 -1.60 12.68 -3.23
N LEU A 99 -2.13 13.42 -4.19
CA LEU A 99 -2.53 14.83 -3.99
C LEU A 99 -3.76 14.99 -3.08
N ILE A 100 -4.65 14.00 -3.05
CA ILE A 100 -5.91 14.05 -2.30
C ILE A 100 -5.75 13.48 -0.87
N GLN A 101 -5.09 12.34 -0.73
CA GLN A 101 -5.02 11.56 0.51
C GLN A 101 -3.90 11.99 1.48
N ARG A 102 -3.21 13.01 1.17
CA ARG A 102 -2.09 13.68 1.90
C ARG A 102 -1.53 12.98 3.15
N PRO A 103 -2.16 13.05 4.36
CA PRO A 103 -1.53 12.50 5.57
C PRO A 103 -1.60 10.97 5.68
N TYR A 104 -2.55 10.34 4.97
CA TYR A 104 -2.82 8.90 5.13
C TYR A 104 -1.90 7.98 4.34
N ILE A 105 -1.04 8.53 3.48
CA ILE A 105 -0.07 7.75 2.70
C ILE A 105 1.26 7.59 3.43
N MET A 106 1.55 8.38 4.46
CA MET A 106 2.79 8.29 5.25
C MET A 106 2.65 7.20 6.32
N VAL A 107 3.53 6.21 6.30
CA VAL A 107 3.54 5.08 7.24
C VAL A 107 4.70 5.13 8.23
N ALA A 108 5.75 5.88 7.90
CA ALA A 108 6.87 6.19 8.77
C ALA A 108 7.52 7.51 8.32
N ASP A 109 8.47 8.02 9.07
CA ASP A 109 9.16 9.27 8.72
C ASP A 109 9.85 9.18 7.34
N GLY A 110 9.33 9.95 6.38
CA GLY A 110 9.81 9.96 5.00
C GLY A 110 9.41 8.74 4.15
N VAL A 111 8.52 7.89 4.64
CA VAL A 111 8.06 6.68 3.95
C VAL A 111 6.59 6.82 3.56
N ILE A 112 6.29 6.76 2.28
CA ILE A 112 4.92 6.80 1.76
C ILE A 112 4.55 5.54 0.99
N ILE A 113 3.26 5.23 0.94
CA ILE A 113 2.67 4.18 0.11
C ILE A 113 1.82 4.85 -0.97
N ALA A 114 2.26 4.71 -2.23
CA ALA A 114 1.50 5.14 -3.39
C ALA A 114 0.59 3.98 -3.85
N HIS A 115 -0.70 4.20 -3.87
CA HIS A 115 -1.69 3.21 -4.30
C HIS A 115 -2.94 3.89 -4.87
N ALA A 116 -3.77 3.11 -5.53
CA ALA A 116 -5.09 3.52 -6.01
C ALA A 116 -6.09 2.37 -5.80
N ALA A 117 -7.36 2.60 -6.16
CA ALA A 117 -8.39 1.58 -6.04
C ALA A 117 -8.09 0.34 -6.92
N ILE A 118 -8.56 -0.82 -6.50
CA ILE A 118 -8.30 -2.11 -7.17
C ILE A 118 -8.80 -2.17 -8.62
N ASP A 119 -9.83 -1.40 -8.94
CA ASP A 119 -10.42 -1.29 -10.29
C ASP A 119 -9.74 -0.23 -11.17
N ALA A 120 -8.73 0.46 -10.65
CA ALA A 120 -8.04 1.53 -11.37
C ALA A 120 -7.04 1.05 -12.44
N GLY A 121 -6.88 -0.26 -12.63
CA GLY A 121 -6.02 -0.80 -13.69
C GLY A 121 -4.91 -1.70 -13.20
N VAL A 122 -5.18 -2.56 -12.23
CA VAL A 122 -4.27 -3.61 -11.75
C VAL A 122 -4.61 -4.91 -12.43
N ASN A 123 -3.60 -5.58 -13.01
CA ASN A 123 -3.74 -6.90 -13.61
C ASN A 123 -3.28 -8.01 -12.63
N GLU A 124 -2.22 -7.76 -11.87
CA GLU A 124 -1.70 -8.68 -10.85
C GLU A 124 -1.26 -7.90 -9.62
N THR A 125 -1.42 -8.50 -8.43
CA THR A 125 -0.90 -7.92 -7.19
C THR A 125 0.62 -7.82 -7.27
N CYS A 126 1.14 -6.61 -7.09
CA CYS A 126 2.57 -6.31 -7.22
C CYS A 126 2.98 -5.12 -6.36
N MET A 127 4.27 -5.04 -6.10
CA MET A 127 4.90 -3.93 -5.40
C MET A 127 6.20 -3.52 -6.10
N SER A 128 6.55 -2.26 -5.97
CA SER A 128 7.88 -1.74 -6.26
C SER A 128 8.26 -0.69 -5.23
N LEU A 129 9.54 -0.41 -5.09
CA LEU A 129 10.04 0.57 -4.15
C LEU A 129 11.12 1.44 -4.79
N VAL A 130 10.99 2.74 -4.57
CA VAL A 130 12.00 3.74 -4.93
C VAL A 130 12.57 4.36 -3.67
N ARG A 131 13.90 4.35 -3.53
CA ARG A 131 14.62 5.12 -2.52
C ARG A 131 15.36 6.28 -3.17
N LEU A 132 15.20 7.46 -2.59
CA LEU A 132 15.90 8.68 -2.98
C LEU A 132 17.06 8.97 -1.98
N PRO A 133 18.10 9.71 -2.38
CA PRO A 133 19.19 10.07 -1.49
C PRO A 133 18.76 11.04 -0.38
N HIS A 134 17.75 11.86 -0.65
CA HIS A 134 17.21 12.86 0.26
C HIS A 134 15.68 12.90 0.18
N LYS A 135 15.06 13.33 1.27
CA LYS A 135 13.63 13.60 1.28
C LYS A 135 13.30 14.73 0.30
N ILE A 136 12.32 14.50 -0.54
CA ILE A 136 11.76 15.49 -1.46
C ILE A 136 10.34 15.87 -1.03
N ALA A 137 9.92 17.10 -1.34
CA ALA A 137 8.58 17.56 -1.05
C ALA A 137 7.56 16.85 -1.95
N ILE A 138 6.53 16.28 -1.32
CA ILE A 138 5.33 15.79 -2.00
C ILE A 138 4.30 16.91 -2.10
N HIS A 139 4.14 17.64 -0.98
CA HIS A 139 3.41 18.89 -0.84
C HIS A 139 3.85 19.58 0.47
N ASP A 140 3.26 20.71 0.84
CA ASP A 140 3.73 21.65 1.88
C ASP A 140 4.11 21.01 3.22
N TYR A 141 3.51 19.90 3.61
CA TYR A 141 3.71 19.25 4.92
C TYR A 141 4.19 17.80 4.82
N LEU A 142 4.43 17.28 3.63
CA LEU A 142 4.82 15.88 3.41
C LEU A 142 6.10 15.80 2.59
N GLN A 143 7.11 15.19 3.18
CA GLN A 143 8.37 14.87 2.50
C GLN A 143 8.63 13.37 2.56
N ALA A 144 9.20 12.82 1.50
CA ALA A 144 9.54 11.41 1.43
C ALA A 144 10.85 11.17 0.70
N ASP A 145 11.56 10.13 1.12
CA ASP A 145 12.74 9.56 0.46
C ASP A 145 12.56 8.09 0.13
N ILE A 146 11.50 7.48 0.64
CA ILE A 146 11.14 6.08 0.36
C ILE A 146 9.70 6.03 -0.10
N ILE A 147 9.48 5.52 -1.30
CA ILE A 147 8.15 5.42 -1.94
C ILE A 147 7.90 3.95 -2.27
N LEU A 148 6.96 3.32 -1.56
CA LEU A 148 6.44 2.00 -1.90
C LEU A 148 5.25 2.17 -2.84
N ILE A 149 5.29 1.53 -4.00
CA ILE A 149 4.15 1.41 -4.90
C ILE A 149 3.46 0.09 -4.61
N LEU A 150 2.18 0.14 -4.31
CA LEU A 150 1.33 -1.00 -4.05
C LEU A 150 0.21 -1.05 -5.09
N ALA A 151 0.09 -2.16 -5.79
CA ALA A 151 -1.02 -2.47 -6.67
C ALA A 151 -1.60 -3.84 -6.30
N THR A 152 -2.90 -3.93 -6.10
CA THR A 152 -3.56 -5.15 -5.65
C THR A 152 -4.85 -5.39 -6.42
N VAL A 153 -5.12 -6.66 -6.74
CA VAL A 153 -6.35 -7.09 -7.42
C VAL A 153 -7.48 -7.41 -6.43
N ASP A 154 -7.17 -7.48 -5.13
CA ASP A 154 -8.11 -7.79 -4.06
C ASP A 154 -7.72 -7.10 -2.74
N PHE A 155 -8.49 -7.33 -1.69
CA PHE A 155 -8.27 -6.72 -0.36
C PHE A 155 -7.45 -7.59 0.60
N GLN A 156 -6.90 -8.73 0.19
CA GLN A 156 -6.29 -9.71 1.10
C GLN A 156 -4.87 -10.13 0.72
N ASN A 157 -4.58 -10.38 -0.55
CA ASN A 157 -3.33 -11.01 -0.97
C ASN A 157 -2.06 -10.17 -0.75
N HIS A 158 -2.20 -8.88 -0.45
CA HIS A 158 -1.06 -7.98 -0.16
C HIS A 158 -0.81 -7.79 1.34
N LEU A 159 -1.72 -8.22 2.23
CA LEU A 159 -1.68 -7.85 3.65
C LEU A 159 -0.45 -8.38 4.37
N LYS A 160 -0.02 -9.62 4.09
CA LYS A 160 1.19 -10.20 4.68
C LYS A 160 2.44 -9.40 4.28
N ALA A 161 2.60 -9.13 2.99
CA ALA A 161 3.73 -8.36 2.47
C ALA A 161 3.75 -6.93 3.02
N LEU A 162 2.59 -6.28 3.09
CA LEU A 162 2.46 -4.94 3.65
C LEU A 162 2.80 -4.91 5.15
N SER A 163 2.38 -5.91 5.93
CA SER A 163 2.74 -6.06 7.34
C SER A 163 4.26 -6.19 7.51
N GLN A 164 4.91 -7.02 6.71
CA GLN A 164 6.36 -7.19 6.72
C GLN A 164 7.10 -5.89 6.38
N PHE A 165 6.61 -5.15 5.39
CA PHE A 165 7.16 -3.83 5.06
C PHE A 165 7.01 -2.85 6.23
N ASN A 166 5.83 -2.76 6.82
CA ASN A 166 5.57 -1.87 7.96
C ASN A 166 6.46 -2.19 9.17
N GLU A 167 6.70 -3.45 9.46
CA GLU A 167 7.64 -3.85 10.51
C GLU A 167 9.05 -3.29 10.26
N ARG A 168 9.55 -3.40 9.01
CA ARG A 168 10.88 -2.91 8.65
C ARG A 168 11.03 -1.39 8.80
N VAL A 169 10.04 -0.62 8.34
CA VAL A 169 10.13 0.85 8.35
C VAL A 169 9.72 1.46 9.69
N SER A 170 9.02 0.73 10.54
CA SER A 170 8.63 1.19 11.89
C SER A 170 9.78 1.11 12.90
N GLU A 171 10.76 0.24 12.67
CA GLU A 171 11.95 0.15 13.50
C GLU A 171 12.99 1.19 13.07
N PRO A 172 13.47 2.07 13.96
CA PRO A 172 14.45 3.11 13.61
C PRO A 172 15.72 2.54 12.97
N GLU A 173 16.21 1.40 13.46
CA GLU A 173 17.40 0.75 12.88
C GLU A 173 17.10 0.13 11.50
N GLY A 174 15.93 -0.46 11.32
CA GLY A 174 15.46 -0.98 10.02
C GLY A 174 15.39 0.13 8.98
N LEU A 175 14.77 1.25 9.33
CA LEU A 175 14.66 2.40 8.45
C LEU A 175 16.04 3.02 8.13
N ALA A 176 16.94 3.09 9.11
CA ALA A 176 18.30 3.57 8.91
C ALA A 176 19.09 2.66 7.95
N ARG A 177 18.94 1.34 8.04
CA ARG A 177 19.58 0.39 7.12
C ARG A 177 19.04 0.51 5.70
N ILE A 178 17.73 0.68 5.52
CA ILE A 178 17.12 0.96 4.23
C ILE A 178 17.77 2.21 3.59
N ARG A 179 17.96 3.27 4.36
CA ARG A 179 18.57 4.52 3.89
C ARG A 179 20.05 4.41 3.55
N ARG A 180 20.79 3.53 4.23
CA ARG A 180 22.24 3.33 4.02
C ARG A 180 22.58 2.27 2.97
N ALA A 181 21.63 1.51 2.48
CA ALA A 181 21.89 0.47 1.49
C ALA A 181 22.63 1.05 0.27
N ALA A 182 23.73 0.39 -0.14
CA ALA A 182 24.63 0.93 -1.16
C ALA A 182 24.04 0.86 -2.57
N ASP A 183 23.26 -0.17 -2.84
CA ASP A 183 22.68 -0.46 -4.15
C ASP A 183 21.29 -1.12 -4.03
N ALA A 184 20.66 -1.41 -5.15
CA ALA A 184 19.32 -1.97 -5.20
C ALA A 184 19.24 -3.38 -4.59
N ASP A 185 20.28 -4.20 -4.76
CA ASP A 185 20.31 -5.57 -4.22
C ASP A 185 20.45 -5.53 -2.69
N ALA A 186 21.34 -4.69 -2.17
CA ALA A 186 21.48 -4.47 -0.73
C ALA A 186 20.20 -3.91 -0.12
N LEU A 187 19.57 -2.93 -0.78
CA LEU A 187 18.30 -2.37 -0.35
C LEU A 187 17.19 -3.43 -0.30
N ARG A 188 17.09 -4.25 -1.34
CA ARG A 188 16.13 -5.34 -1.36
C ARG A 188 16.40 -6.35 -0.25
N ALA A 189 17.65 -6.72 -0.01
CA ALA A 189 18.03 -7.66 1.05
C ALA A 189 17.60 -7.17 2.44
N VAL A 190 17.79 -5.87 2.75
CA VAL A 190 17.31 -5.25 3.98
C VAL A 190 15.78 -5.35 4.08
N LEU A 191 15.06 -5.00 3.01
CA LEU A 191 13.59 -4.99 2.99
C LEU A 191 13.00 -6.38 3.25
N ILE A 192 13.57 -7.41 2.62
CA ILE A 192 13.05 -8.79 2.75
C ILE A 192 13.65 -9.57 3.92
N GLY A 193 14.58 -8.97 4.69
CA GLY A 193 15.21 -9.61 5.86
C GLY A 193 16.16 -10.74 5.53
N LYS A 194 16.84 -10.67 4.40
CA LYS A 194 17.86 -11.63 3.94
C LYS A 194 19.24 -10.99 3.85
N GLU A 195 19.59 -10.24 4.87
CA GLU A 195 20.97 -9.77 5.03
C GLU A 195 21.86 -10.93 5.44
N GLY A 196 22.88 -11.23 4.65
CA GLY A 196 23.90 -12.22 4.96
C GLY A 196 24.94 -11.70 5.95
#